data_846725e08d56795efdfe2be5c48837be
#
_entry.id   846725e08d56795efdfe2be5c48837be
#
_cell.length_a   1.000
_cell.length_b   1.000
_cell.length_c   1.000
_cell.angle_alpha   90.00
_cell.angle_beta   90.00
_cell.angle_gamma   90.00
#
_symmetry.space_group_name_H-M   'P 1'
#
loop_
_entity.id
_entity.type
_entity.pdbx_description
1 polymer ?
#
loop_
_entity_poly.entity_id
_entity_poly.type
_entity_poly.pdbx_seq_one_letter_code
_entity_poly.pdbx_strand_id
1 'polypeptide(L)'
;MPLDTGASQKTYRWDDPLDLASRLSEEERMVWDAARAYAREKLLPRVVSAYAEERFDREIMTEMGELGFLGPTLPEEYGCAGVNHVAYGLIAREIEAIDSGYRSAMSVQSSLVMYPIYAFGSEEQKRKFLPGMAKGEIIGCFGLTEPDGGSDPASMRTVAKKVDGGYVLNGAKMWITNSPISDVALVWAKLDDTIRGFLVERGAEGFETPKIQNKLSLRASVTGEIALSDVFVPEDMMLPGVKGLRGPFSCLNKARYGIAWGAMGAAEFCFHAARDYTSSRSLFGRTLASRQLVQRKLADMSTEIALGFEGALALGRLIDEGAWVPEAISMMKRNNCGKALDIARVARDMHGGNGISGEYHVMRHASNLETVNTYEGAHDVHALILGRAITGENAF
;
A
#
# COMPACT_ATOMS: atom_id res chain seq x y z
N MET A 1 41.60 -34.34 11.22
CA MET A 1 40.77 -34.97 10.20
C MET A 1 39.74 -33.95 9.75
N PRO A 2 39.75 -33.45 8.51
CA PRO A 2 38.66 -32.63 8.00
C PRO A 2 37.45 -33.56 7.82
N LEU A 3 36.30 -33.18 8.33
CA LEU A 3 35.02 -33.82 8.02
C LEU A 3 34.72 -33.47 6.56
N ASP A 4 34.86 -34.46 5.68
CA ASP A 4 34.42 -34.42 4.29
C ASP A 4 32.87 -34.45 4.30
N THR A 5 32.25 -33.30 4.36
CA THR A 5 30.81 -33.15 4.15
C THR A 5 30.63 -32.95 2.64
N GLY A 6 30.42 -34.03 1.89
CA GLY A 6 30.10 -34.04 0.47
C GLY A 6 28.76 -33.36 0.08
N ALA A 7 28.38 -32.33 0.81
CA ALA A 7 27.33 -31.40 0.45
C ALA A 7 27.95 -30.29 -0.40
N SER A 8 27.54 -30.14 -1.65
CA SER A 8 27.80 -28.97 -2.48
C SER A 8 27.59 -27.72 -1.60
N GLN A 9 28.69 -26.98 -1.31
CA GLN A 9 28.60 -25.72 -0.57
C GLN A 9 27.73 -24.77 -1.41
N LYS A 10 26.49 -24.56 -0.99
CA LYS A 10 25.63 -23.54 -1.60
C LYS A 10 26.32 -22.19 -1.41
N THR A 11 26.56 -21.48 -2.51
CA THR A 11 27.11 -20.12 -2.47
C THR A 11 26.07 -19.18 -1.87
N TYR A 12 26.50 -18.28 -0.97
CA TYR A 12 25.63 -17.25 -0.41
C TYR A 12 25.04 -16.36 -1.51
N ARG A 13 23.73 -16.27 -1.56
CA ARG A 13 22.98 -15.43 -2.49
C ARG A 13 22.55 -14.16 -1.75
N TRP A 14 23.26 -13.07 -2.00
CA TRP A 14 22.98 -11.78 -1.36
C TRP A 14 21.65 -11.16 -1.82
N ASP A 15 21.13 -11.57 -2.97
CA ASP A 15 19.85 -11.14 -3.58
C ASP A 15 18.63 -11.91 -3.04
N ASP A 16 18.85 -13.08 -2.47
CA ASP A 16 17.82 -13.90 -1.80
C ASP A 16 18.47 -14.75 -0.68
N PRO A 17 18.93 -14.09 0.41
CA PRO A 17 19.79 -14.74 1.40
C PRO A 17 19.11 -15.84 2.20
N LEU A 18 17.79 -15.82 2.31
CA LEU A 18 16.97 -16.81 3.01
C LEU A 18 16.16 -17.72 2.07
N ASP A 19 16.48 -17.68 0.76
CA ASP A 19 15.90 -18.55 -0.28
C ASP A 19 14.35 -18.46 -0.30
N LEU A 20 13.83 -17.23 -0.23
CA LEU A 20 12.39 -16.95 -0.25
C LEU A 20 11.74 -17.52 -1.52
N ALA A 21 12.40 -17.36 -2.67
CA ALA A 21 11.88 -17.80 -3.96
C ALA A 21 11.57 -19.30 -4.00
N SER A 22 12.36 -20.14 -3.29
CA SER A 22 12.12 -21.60 -3.27
C SER A 22 10.88 -22.03 -2.50
N ARG A 23 10.36 -21.15 -1.61
CA ARG A 23 9.19 -21.41 -0.76
C ARG A 23 7.88 -20.91 -1.34
N LEU A 24 7.94 -20.27 -2.51
CA LEU A 24 6.76 -19.84 -3.25
C LEU A 24 6.21 -20.98 -4.09
N SER A 25 4.89 -21.06 -4.22
CA SER A 25 4.23 -21.94 -5.19
C SER A 25 4.56 -21.52 -6.62
N GLU A 26 4.25 -22.39 -7.58
CA GLU A 26 4.40 -22.06 -9.01
C GLU A 26 3.54 -20.85 -9.40
N GLU A 27 2.30 -20.81 -8.96
CA GLU A 27 1.37 -19.70 -9.18
C GLU A 27 1.91 -18.39 -8.59
N GLU A 28 2.38 -18.40 -7.33
CA GLU A 28 2.96 -17.22 -6.68
C GLU A 28 4.19 -16.69 -7.44
N ARG A 29 5.03 -17.59 -7.96
CA ARG A 29 6.18 -17.20 -8.80
C ARG A 29 5.75 -16.58 -10.12
N MET A 30 4.76 -17.15 -10.79
CA MET A 30 4.21 -16.60 -12.04
C MET A 30 3.65 -15.19 -11.83
N VAL A 31 2.88 -14.97 -10.75
CA VAL A 31 2.35 -13.65 -10.40
C VAL A 31 3.48 -12.67 -10.07
N TRP A 32 4.50 -13.13 -9.33
CA TRP A 32 5.67 -12.31 -9.02
C TRP A 32 6.44 -11.89 -10.27
N ASP A 33 6.72 -12.80 -11.19
CA ASP A 33 7.42 -12.51 -12.43
C ASP A 33 6.64 -11.55 -13.32
N ALA A 34 5.32 -11.71 -13.44
CA ALA A 34 4.44 -10.80 -14.16
C ALA A 34 4.45 -9.39 -13.55
N ALA A 35 4.35 -9.28 -12.22
CA ALA A 35 4.39 -8.00 -11.52
C ALA A 35 5.75 -7.30 -11.69
N ARG A 36 6.86 -8.05 -11.61
CA ARG A 36 8.22 -7.54 -11.83
C ARG A 36 8.41 -7.03 -13.25
N ALA A 37 7.98 -7.79 -14.24
CA ALA A 37 8.08 -7.39 -15.64
C ALA A 37 7.29 -6.09 -15.88
N TYR A 38 6.04 -6.03 -15.47
CA TYR A 38 5.21 -4.83 -15.60
C TYR A 38 5.82 -3.61 -14.89
N ALA A 39 6.26 -3.78 -13.66
CA ALA A 39 6.84 -2.70 -12.86
C ALA A 39 8.08 -2.11 -13.55
N ARG A 40 8.98 -2.95 -14.04
CA ARG A 40 10.23 -2.52 -14.68
C ARG A 40 10.04 -1.97 -16.09
N GLU A 41 9.18 -2.59 -16.89
CA GLU A 41 9.02 -2.25 -18.30
C GLU A 41 8.03 -1.09 -18.52
N LYS A 42 7.00 -0.98 -17.67
CA LYS A 42 5.93 0.01 -17.84
C LYS A 42 5.98 1.15 -16.83
N LEU A 43 6.21 0.88 -15.55
CA LEU A 43 6.17 1.91 -14.50
C LEU A 43 7.49 2.65 -14.34
N LEU A 44 8.63 1.95 -14.32
CA LEU A 44 9.94 2.56 -14.10
C LEU A 44 10.29 3.66 -15.13
N PRO A 45 10.03 3.51 -16.44
CA PRO A 45 10.38 4.54 -17.43
C PRO A 45 9.62 5.85 -17.25
N ARG A 46 8.41 5.81 -16.67
CA ARG A 46 7.53 6.99 -16.53
C ARG A 46 7.61 7.68 -15.17
N VAL A 47 8.17 7.02 -14.14
CA VAL A 47 8.04 7.47 -12.75
C VAL A 47 8.76 8.79 -12.46
N VAL A 48 9.92 9.05 -13.06
CA VAL A 48 10.71 10.26 -12.76
C VAL A 48 9.96 11.51 -13.20
N SER A 49 9.42 11.54 -14.43
CA SER A 49 8.61 12.66 -14.92
C SER A 49 7.28 12.77 -14.17
N ALA A 50 6.59 11.65 -13.94
CA ALA A 50 5.35 11.64 -13.19
C ALA A 50 5.51 12.21 -11.78
N TYR A 51 6.59 11.85 -11.08
CA TYR A 51 6.90 12.38 -9.76
C TYR A 51 7.23 13.88 -9.79
N ALA A 52 8.03 14.33 -10.76
CA ALA A 52 8.38 15.74 -10.91
C ALA A 52 7.15 16.63 -11.19
N GLU A 53 6.22 16.14 -12.00
CA GLU A 53 5.03 16.84 -12.46
C GLU A 53 3.78 16.66 -11.56
N GLU A 54 3.89 15.91 -10.46
CA GLU A 54 2.73 15.51 -9.61
C GLU A 54 1.60 14.89 -10.43
N ARG A 55 1.97 13.99 -11.36
CA ARG A 55 1.06 13.37 -12.32
C ARG A 55 0.86 11.89 -12.00
N PHE A 56 -0.37 11.43 -12.17
CA PHE A 56 -0.74 10.02 -12.17
C PHE A 56 -1.46 9.71 -13.49
N ASP A 57 -0.94 8.78 -14.24
CA ASP A 57 -1.54 8.37 -15.51
C ASP A 57 -2.65 7.35 -15.23
N ARG A 58 -3.90 7.71 -15.54
CA ARG A 58 -5.09 6.88 -15.26
C ARG A 58 -5.00 5.48 -15.90
N GLU A 59 -4.32 5.39 -17.05
CA GLU A 59 -4.09 4.14 -17.78
C GLU A 59 -3.39 3.07 -16.95
N ILE A 60 -2.62 3.46 -15.94
CA ILE A 60 -1.98 2.54 -14.98
C ILE A 60 -3.03 1.63 -14.30
N MET A 61 -4.22 2.16 -14.02
CA MET A 61 -5.28 1.35 -13.40
C MET A 61 -5.82 0.30 -14.37
N THR A 62 -6.01 0.65 -15.63
CA THR A 62 -6.44 -0.30 -16.66
C THR A 62 -5.36 -1.34 -16.97
N GLU A 63 -4.10 -0.92 -17.07
CA GLU A 63 -2.94 -1.82 -17.23
C GLU A 63 -2.86 -2.85 -16.07
N MET A 64 -3.03 -2.40 -14.83
CA MET A 64 -3.07 -3.28 -13.66
C MET A 64 -4.30 -4.19 -13.65
N GLY A 65 -5.45 -3.70 -14.15
CA GLY A 65 -6.67 -4.49 -14.31
C GLY A 65 -6.50 -5.62 -15.31
N GLU A 66 -5.90 -5.37 -16.46
CA GLU A 66 -5.60 -6.38 -17.50
C GLU A 66 -4.69 -7.51 -16.98
N LEU A 67 -3.83 -7.19 -16.00
CA LEU A 67 -2.93 -8.15 -15.34
C LEU A 67 -3.57 -8.84 -14.12
N GLY A 68 -4.81 -8.51 -13.76
CA GLY A 68 -5.49 -9.07 -12.60
C GLY A 68 -4.96 -8.58 -11.25
N PHE A 69 -4.27 -7.41 -11.20
CA PHE A 69 -3.67 -6.87 -9.98
C PHE A 69 -4.64 -6.05 -9.13
N LEU A 70 -5.85 -5.77 -9.63
CA LEU A 70 -6.89 -5.05 -8.90
C LEU A 70 -7.88 -6.02 -8.26
N GLY A 71 -7.99 -5.95 -6.92
CA GLY A 71 -8.77 -6.89 -6.14
C GLY A 71 -8.32 -8.36 -6.27
N PRO A 72 -7.00 -8.66 -6.37
CA PRO A 72 -6.52 -9.97 -6.83
C PRO A 72 -6.95 -11.13 -5.92
N THR A 73 -7.24 -10.88 -4.65
CA THR A 73 -7.68 -11.90 -3.68
C THR A 73 -9.20 -12.10 -3.63
N LEU A 74 -9.97 -11.35 -4.44
CA LEU A 74 -11.42 -11.48 -4.51
C LEU A 74 -11.81 -12.57 -5.52
N PRO A 75 -13.03 -13.14 -5.39
CA PRO A 75 -13.46 -14.26 -6.23
C PRO A 75 -13.54 -13.93 -7.72
N GLU A 76 -13.24 -14.93 -8.56
CA GLU A 76 -13.29 -14.86 -10.03
C GLU A 76 -14.70 -14.52 -10.57
N GLU A 77 -15.75 -14.86 -9.85
CA GLU A 77 -17.15 -14.55 -10.25
C GLU A 77 -17.43 -13.05 -10.38
N TYR A 78 -16.58 -12.20 -9.78
CA TYR A 78 -16.63 -10.74 -9.90
C TYR A 78 -15.55 -10.17 -10.84
N GLY A 79 -14.89 -11.03 -11.64
CA GLY A 79 -13.86 -10.63 -12.60
C GLY A 79 -12.47 -10.42 -11.99
N CYS A 80 -12.25 -10.83 -10.75
CA CYS A 80 -10.97 -10.77 -10.05
C CYS A 80 -10.13 -12.03 -10.27
N ALA A 81 -8.85 -12.03 -9.89
CA ALA A 81 -7.93 -13.15 -10.16
C ALA A 81 -8.09 -14.34 -9.20
N GLY A 82 -8.66 -14.16 -8.01
CA GLY A 82 -8.85 -15.23 -7.03
C GLY A 82 -7.57 -15.79 -6.38
N VAL A 83 -6.43 -15.09 -6.51
CA VAL A 83 -5.15 -15.55 -5.98
C VAL A 83 -5.02 -15.38 -4.46
N ASN A 84 -4.06 -16.06 -3.84
CA ASN A 84 -3.82 -15.99 -2.41
C ASN A 84 -3.17 -14.66 -1.97
N HIS A 85 -3.09 -14.42 -0.64
CA HIS A 85 -2.55 -13.18 -0.10
C HIS A 85 -1.04 -13.03 -0.31
N VAL A 86 -0.28 -14.13 -0.37
CA VAL A 86 1.16 -14.06 -0.69
C VAL A 86 1.36 -13.52 -2.10
N ALA A 87 0.59 -13.97 -3.09
CA ALA A 87 0.64 -13.44 -4.45
C ALA A 87 0.31 -11.93 -4.48
N TYR A 88 -0.72 -11.48 -3.74
CA TYR A 88 -0.99 -10.04 -3.58
C TYR A 88 0.18 -9.28 -2.95
N GLY A 89 0.82 -9.86 -1.94
CA GLY A 89 2.01 -9.28 -1.32
C GLY A 89 3.17 -9.11 -2.31
N LEU A 90 3.40 -10.09 -3.17
CA LEU A 90 4.43 -10.06 -4.21
C LEU A 90 4.13 -8.98 -5.27
N ILE A 91 2.86 -8.81 -5.66
CA ILE A 91 2.46 -7.69 -6.52
C ILE A 91 2.78 -6.35 -5.85
N ALA A 92 2.38 -6.18 -4.59
CA ALA A 92 2.65 -4.95 -3.84
C ALA A 92 4.15 -4.64 -3.72
N ARG A 93 5.00 -5.67 -3.49
CA ARG A 93 6.47 -5.58 -3.48
C ARG A 93 7.01 -4.97 -4.77
N GLU A 94 6.65 -5.52 -5.92
CA GLU A 94 7.23 -5.10 -7.20
C GLU A 94 6.72 -3.71 -7.64
N ILE A 95 5.45 -3.40 -7.41
CA ILE A 95 4.90 -2.08 -7.72
C ILE A 95 5.51 -0.99 -6.83
N GLU A 96 5.65 -1.23 -5.53
CA GLU A 96 6.25 -0.25 -4.60
C GLU A 96 7.77 -0.15 -4.75
N ALA A 97 8.44 -1.18 -5.27
CA ALA A 97 9.83 -1.08 -5.68
C ALA A 97 10.05 0.05 -6.71
N ILE A 98 9.03 0.37 -7.50
CA ILE A 98 9.09 1.50 -8.42
C ILE A 98 8.62 2.78 -7.73
N ASP A 99 7.40 2.79 -7.15
CA ASP A 99 6.89 3.96 -6.42
C ASP A 99 5.76 3.62 -5.46
N SER A 100 5.85 4.13 -4.23
CA SER A 100 4.80 3.95 -3.23
C SER A 100 3.47 4.60 -3.65
N GLY A 101 3.49 5.62 -4.52
CA GLY A 101 2.27 6.23 -5.06
C GLY A 101 1.47 5.27 -5.95
N TYR A 102 2.15 4.53 -6.80
CA TYR A 102 1.52 3.52 -7.65
C TYR A 102 0.94 2.37 -6.83
N ARG A 103 1.70 1.86 -5.84
CA ARG A 103 1.19 0.83 -4.94
C ARG A 103 0.00 1.35 -4.12
N SER A 104 0.02 2.61 -3.67
CA SER A 104 -1.10 3.22 -2.94
C SER A 104 -2.37 3.27 -3.79
N ALA A 105 -2.29 3.66 -5.07
CA ALA A 105 -3.44 3.68 -5.96
C ALA A 105 -4.07 2.29 -6.12
N MET A 106 -3.24 1.26 -6.36
CA MET A 106 -3.65 -0.14 -6.43
C MET A 106 -4.28 -0.64 -5.12
N SER A 107 -3.66 -0.32 -3.98
CA SER A 107 -4.11 -0.78 -2.67
C SER A 107 -5.44 -0.14 -2.25
N VAL A 108 -5.64 1.16 -2.52
CA VAL A 108 -6.91 1.83 -2.27
C VAL A 108 -8.02 1.17 -3.08
N GLN A 109 -7.80 0.93 -4.37
CA GLN A 109 -8.74 0.23 -5.23
C GLN A 109 -9.09 -1.14 -4.65
N SER A 110 -8.08 -1.98 -4.41
CA SER A 110 -8.25 -3.39 -4.04
C SER A 110 -8.74 -3.61 -2.62
N SER A 111 -8.06 -2.98 -1.64
CA SER A 111 -8.25 -3.28 -0.22
C SER A 111 -9.24 -2.35 0.48
N LEU A 112 -9.38 -1.10 -0.01
CA LEU A 112 -10.18 -0.08 0.66
C LEU A 112 -11.52 0.18 -0.03
N VAL A 113 -11.70 -0.21 -1.31
CA VAL A 113 -12.97 -0.04 -2.03
C VAL A 113 -13.55 -1.38 -2.49
N MET A 114 -12.81 -2.18 -3.26
CA MET A 114 -13.34 -3.45 -3.75
C MET A 114 -13.62 -4.43 -2.60
N TYR A 115 -12.70 -4.56 -1.65
CA TYR A 115 -12.90 -5.46 -0.50
C TYR A 115 -14.15 -5.11 0.32
N PRO A 116 -14.41 -3.86 0.76
CA PRO A 116 -15.63 -3.57 1.52
C PRO A 116 -16.92 -3.72 0.70
N ILE A 117 -16.91 -3.46 -0.61
CA ILE A 117 -18.06 -3.76 -1.48
C ILE A 117 -18.31 -5.29 -1.49
N TYR A 118 -17.26 -6.10 -1.62
CA TYR A 118 -17.37 -7.55 -1.56
C TYR A 118 -17.86 -8.05 -0.19
N ALA A 119 -17.24 -7.56 0.89
CA ALA A 119 -17.49 -8.09 2.24
C ALA A 119 -18.81 -7.57 2.86
N PHE A 120 -19.25 -6.38 2.51
CA PHE A 120 -20.35 -5.68 3.18
C PHE A 120 -21.45 -5.20 2.24
N GLY A 121 -21.24 -5.22 0.94
CA GLY A 121 -22.21 -4.80 -0.07
C GLY A 121 -23.30 -5.85 -0.31
N SER A 122 -24.42 -5.40 -0.88
CA SER A 122 -25.43 -6.28 -1.44
C SER A 122 -24.92 -6.96 -2.71
N GLU A 123 -25.59 -8.00 -3.17
CA GLU A 123 -25.21 -8.69 -4.41
C GLU A 123 -25.31 -7.77 -5.63
N GLU A 124 -26.29 -6.87 -5.65
CA GLU A 124 -26.49 -5.85 -6.68
C GLU A 124 -25.29 -4.88 -6.70
N GLN A 125 -24.83 -4.41 -5.53
CA GLN A 125 -23.65 -3.54 -5.41
C GLN A 125 -22.39 -4.25 -5.90
N LYS A 126 -22.17 -5.52 -5.54
CA LYS A 126 -21.03 -6.31 -6.00
C LYS A 126 -21.02 -6.42 -7.52
N ARG A 127 -22.13 -6.82 -8.12
CA ARG A 127 -22.25 -6.98 -9.59
C ARG A 127 -22.17 -5.67 -10.34
N LYS A 128 -22.63 -4.58 -9.74
CA LYS A 128 -22.54 -3.24 -10.32
C LYS A 128 -21.10 -2.75 -10.41
N PHE A 129 -20.31 -2.91 -9.33
CA PHE A 129 -19.03 -2.22 -9.20
C PHE A 129 -17.81 -3.13 -9.44
N LEU A 130 -17.78 -4.33 -8.86
CA LEU A 130 -16.55 -5.13 -8.82
C LEU A 130 -15.99 -5.48 -10.20
N PRO A 131 -16.79 -5.89 -11.22
CA PRO A 131 -16.24 -6.23 -12.52
C PRO A 131 -15.54 -5.06 -13.24
N GLY A 132 -16.12 -3.88 -13.19
CA GLY A 132 -15.51 -2.67 -13.75
C GLY A 132 -14.30 -2.19 -12.95
N MET A 133 -14.32 -2.37 -11.62
CA MET A 133 -13.18 -2.08 -10.76
C MET A 133 -12.01 -3.04 -10.97
N ALA A 134 -12.28 -4.32 -11.17
CA ALA A 134 -11.26 -5.34 -11.44
C ALA A 134 -10.50 -5.04 -12.75
N LYS A 135 -11.17 -4.47 -13.74
CA LYS A 135 -10.56 -4.03 -15.00
C LYS A 135 -9.90 -2.64 -14.95
N GLY A 136 -10.05 -1.89 -13.84
CA GLY A 136 -9.59 -0.52 -13.72
C GLY A 136 -10.41 0.50 -14.54
N GLU A 137 -11.56 0.11 -15.07
CA GLU A 137 -12.52 0.98 -15.76
C GLU A 137 -13.24 1.91 -14.78
N ILE A 138 -13.57 1.39 -13.59
CA ILE A 138 -14.14 2.13 -12.45
C ILE A 138 -13.06 2.27 -11.38
N ILE A 139 -12.69 3.51 -11.06
CA ILE A 139 -11.73 3.82 -10.00
C ILE A 139 -12.48 4.22 -8.74
N GLY A 140 -12.08 3.62 -7.61
CA GLY A 140 -12.61 3.95 -6.30
C GLY A 140 -11.66 4.78 -5.44
N CYS A 141 -12.23 5.50 -4.46
CA CYS A 141 -11.49 6.13 -3.38
C CYS A 141 -12.16 5.87 -2.03
N PHE A 142 -11.40 6.07 -0.93
CA PHE A 142 -11.82 5.70 0.42
C PHE A 142 -11.82 6.92 1.35
N GLY A 143 -12.98 7.45 1.63
CA GLY A 143 -13.19 8.64 2.44
C GLY A 143 -13.41 8.32 3.93
N LEU A 144 -12.31 8.21 4.71
CA LEU A 144 -12.35 8.00 6.15
C LEU A 144 -11.79 9.20 6.91
N THR A 145 -10.53 9.55 6.68
CA THR A 145 -9.79 10.62 7.36
C THR A 145 -10.42 12.00 7.09
N GLU A 146 -10.50 12.82 8.11
CA GLU A 146 -11.04 14.20 8.06
C GLU A 146 -9.94 15.22 8.33
N PRO A 147 -10.14 16.51 7.98
CA PRO A 147 -9.14 17.55 8.23
C PRO A 147 -8.71 17.64 9.71
N ASP A 148 -9.63 17.43 10.64
CA ASP A 148 -9.40 17.54 12.08
C ASP A 148 -9.12 16.21 12.79
N GLY A 149 -9.13 15.07 12.07
CA GLY A 149 -8.99 13.76 12.70
C GLY A 149 -8.46 12.67 11.75
N GLY A 150 -7.27 12.15 12.04
CA GLY A 150 -6.66 11.03 11.31
C GLY A 150 -6.58 9.75 12.15
N SER A 151 -5.83 9.78 13.25
CA SER A 151 -5.59 8.59 14.10
C SER A 151 -6.80 8.19 14.94
N ASP A 152 -7.78 9.07 15.13
CA ASP A 152 -9.05 8.82 15.81
C ASP A 152 -10.23 8.94 14.82
N PRO A 153 -10.52 7.91 14.02
CA PRO A 153 -11.64 7.96 13.10
C PRO A 153 -13.03 7.88 13.79
N ALA A 154 -13.09 7.56 15.09
CA ALA A 154 -14.33 7.57 15.86
C ALA A 154 -14.88 9.00 16.03
N SER A 155 -13.98 9.99 16.09
CA SER A 155 -14.34 11.40 16.25
C SER A 155 -14.82 12.06 14.96
N MET A 156 -14.98 11.34 13.84
CA MET A 156 -15.42 11.91 12.56
C MET A 156 -16.67 12.77 12.69
N ARG A 157 -16.70 13.86 11.93
CA ARG A 157 -17.80 14.84 11.89
C ARG A 157 -18.71 14.69 10.68
N THR A 158 -18.28 13.99 9.63
CA THR A 158 -19.12 13.70 8.47
C THR A 158 -20.34 12.93 8.90
N VAL A 159 -21.53 13.45 8.54
CA VAL A 159 -22.82 12.90 8.94
C VAL A 159 -23.66 12.52 7.73
N ALA A 160 -24.48 11.51 7.91
CA ALA A 160 -25.56 11.13 7.01
C ALA A 160 -26.89 11.30 7.75
N LYS A 161 -27.88 11.84 7.07
CA LYS A 161 -29.24 11.98 7.59
C LYS A 161 -30.20 11.21 6.68
N LYS A 162 -31.05 10.36 7.25
CA LYS A 162 -32.06 9.63 6.47
C LYS A 162 -33.13 10.61 5.96
N VAL A 163 -33.44 10.47 4.66
CA VAL A 163 -34.53 11.22 3.99
C VAL A 163 -35.34 10.24 3.16
N ASP A 164 -36.41 10.73 2.50
CA ASP A 164 -37.20 9.90 1.60
C ASP A 164 -36.35 9.38 0.43
N GLY A 165 -36.36 8.07 0.22
CA GLY A 165 -35.59 7.39 -0.86
C GLY A 165 -34.08 7.25 -0.63
N GLY A 166 -33.52 7.75 0.49
CA GLY A 166 -32.06 7.64 0.71
C GLY A 166 -31.53 8.40 1.90
N TYR A 167 -30.37 9.01 1.69
CA TYR A 167 -29.60 9.74 2.70
C TYR A 167 -29.04 11.03 2.12
N VAL A 168 -28.89 12.04 2.98
CA VAL A 168 -28.16 13.28 2.67
C VAL A 168 -26.88 13.31 3.49
N LEU A 169 -25.73 13.44 2.82
CA LEU A 169 -24.41 13.47 3.42
C LEU A 169 -23.86 14.89 3.47
N ASN A 170 -23.27 15.26 4.62
CA ASN A 170 -22.59 16.52 4.86
C ASN A 170 -21.27 16.30 5.59
N GLY A 171 -20.19 16.95 5.14
CA GLY A 171 -18.88 16.88 5.77
C GLY A 171 -17.72 17.01 4.79
N ALA A 172 -16.53 16.64 5.25
CA ALA A 172 -15.31 16.68 4.43
C ALA A 172 -14.37 15.53 4.77
N LYS A 173 -13.63 15.06 3.75
CA LYS A 173 -12.55 14.09 3.93
C LYS A 173 -11.26 14.64 3.36
N MET A 174 -10.13 14.26 3.97
CA MET A 174 -8.80 14.81 3.67
C MET A 174 -7.80 13.67 3.39
N TRP A 175 -6.82 13.94 2.53
CA TRP A 175 -5.76 12.99 2.15
C TRP A 175 -6.29 11.74 1.44
N ILE A 176 -7.28 11.90 0.57
CA ILE A 176 -7.95 10.79 -0.09
C ILE A 176 -7.26 10.44 -1.41
N THR A 177 -6.52 9.35 -1.40
CA THR A 177 -5.89 8.79 -2.61
C THR A 177 -6.95 8.44 -3.64
N ASN A 178 -6.70 8.76 -4.89
CA ASN A 178 -7.55 8.58 -6.06
C ASN A 178 -8.78 9.51 -6.12
N SER A 179 -9.15 10.27 -5.08
CA SER A 179 -10.41 11.03 -5.11
C SER A 179 -10.55 11.96 -6.33
N PRO A 180 -9.50 12.67 -6.83
CA PRO A 180 -9.66 13.52 -8.00
C PRO A 180 -10.00 12.78 -9.31
N ILE A 181 -9.70 11.49 -9.39
CA ILE A 181 -9.92 10.64 -10.58
C ILE A 181 -10.92 9.50 -10.35
N SER A 182 -11.47 9.37 -9.13
CA SER A 182 -12.39 8.29 -8.79
C SER A 182 -13.74 8.44 -9.47
N ASP A 183 -14.35 7.34 -9.86
CA ASP A 183 -15.72 7.26 -10.37
C ASP A 183 -16.72 7.03 -9.24
N VAL A 184 -16.28 6.40 -8.15
CA VAL A 184 -17.07 6.16 -6.94
C VAL A 184 -16.21 6.37 -5.69
N ALA A 185 -16.79 7.00 -4.67
CA ALA A 185 -16.17 7.15 -3.36
C ALA A 185 -16.90 6.29 -2.32
N LEU A 186 -16.18 5.45 -1.58
CA LEU A 186 -16.70 4.87 -0.34
C LEU A 186 -16.47 5.86 0.78
N VAL A 187 -17.54 6.53 1.23
CA VAL A 187 -17.51 7.53 2.29
C VAL A 187 -18.04 6.94 3.59
N TRP A 188 -17.24 7.03 4.65
CA TRP A 188 -17.66 6.68 6.00
C TRP A 188 -18.25 7.92 6.69
N ALA A 189 -19.48 7.80 7.19
CA ALA A 189 -20.22 8.87 7.84
C ALA A 189 -21.05 8.34 9.02
N LYS A 190 -21.38 9.20 9.99
CA LYS A 190 -22.28 8.89 11.10
C LYS A 190 -23.72 9.01 10.65
N LEU A 191 -24.48 7.92 10.76
CA LEU A 191 -25.92 7.86 10.67
C LEU A 191 -26.46 7.51 12.06
N ASP A 192 -27.15 8.42 12.72
CA ASP A 192 -27.65 8.27 14.10
C ASP A 192 -26.52 7.79 15.05
N ASP A 193 -25.38 8.52 15.06
CA ASP A 193 -24.14 8.23 15.78
C ASP A 193 -23.46 6.90 15.45
N THR A 194 -24.00 6.12 14.51
CA THR A 194 -23.39 4.88 14.05
C THR A 194 -22.66 5.09 12.73
N ILE A 195 -21.38 4.71 12.66
CA ILE A 195 -20.59 4.80 11.42
C ILE A 195 -21.11 3.79 10.40
N ARG A 196 -21.40 4.29 9.19
CA ARG A 196 -21.87 3.52 8.03
C ARG A 196 -21.05 3.88 6.80
N GLY A 197 -20.97 2.98 5.83
CA GLY A 197 -20.31 3.21 4.54
C GLY A 197 -21.33 3.52 3.45
N PHE A 198 -21.04 4.56 2.66
CA PHE A 198 -21.91 5.03 1.57
C PHE A 198 -21.09 5.07 0.27
N LEU A 199 -21.64 4.51 -0.80
CA LEU A 199 -21.06 4.59 -2.14
C LEU A 199 -21.62 5.86 -2.82
N VAL A 200 -20.76 6.83 -3.07
CA VAL A 200 -21.11 8.11 -3.71
C VAL A 200 -20.51 8.11 -5.11
N GLU A 201 -21.35 8.11 -6.13
CA GLU A 201 -20.91 8.14 -7.52
C GLU A 201 -20.50 9.56 -7.93
N ARG A 202 -19.51 9.67 -8.83
CA ARG A 202 -19.10 10.95 -9.41
C ARG A 202 -20.26 11.59 -10.16
N GLY A 203 -20.42 12.89 -9.99
CA GLY A 203 -21.52 13.65 -10.59
C GLY A 203 -22.74 13.84 -9.66
N ALA A 204 -22.74 13.23 -8.46
CA ALA A 204 -23.73 13.58 -7.45
C ALA A 204 -23.64 15.07 -7.11
N GLU A 205 -24.77 15.76 -7.06
CA GLU A 205 -24.83 17.19 -6.73
C GLU A 205 -24.26 17.43 -5.33
N GLY A 206 -23.41 18.46 -5.17
CA GLY A 206 -22.74 18.80 -3.92
C GLY A 206 -21.53 17.91 -3.57
N PHE A 207 -21.15 16.95 -4.43
CA PHE A 207 -19.98 16.11 -4.26
C PHE A 207 -18.79 16.64 -5.08
N GLU A 208 -17.75 17.11 -4.38
CA GLU A 208 -16.55 17.64 -4.99
C GLU A 208 -15.29 16.95 -4.49
N THR A 209 -14.28 16.81 -5.37
CA THR A 209 -13.01 16.13 -5.05
C THR A 209 -11.80 16.94 -5.51
N PRO A 210 -11.53 18.11 -4.87
CA PRO A 210 -10.40 18.95 -5.24
C PRO A 210 -9.06 18.24 -4.99
N LYS A 211 -8.11 18.42 -5.94
CA LYS A 211 -6.77 17.86 -5.83
C LYS A 211 -5.92 18.64 -4.82
N ILE A 212 -5.24 17.94 -3.93
CA ILE A 212 -4.18 18.49 -3.07
C ILE A 212 -2.91 18.62 -3.91
N GLN A 213 -2.37 19.84 -3.97
CA GLN A 213 -1.16 20.18 -4.71
C GLN A 213 0.04 20.35 -3.78
N ASN A 214 1.25 20.38 -4.35
CA ASN A 214 2.51 20.65 -3.64
C ASN A 214 2.86 19.61 -2.55
N LYS A 215 2.45 18.37 -2.72
CA LYS A 215 2.94 17.29 -1.86
C LYS A 215 4.43 17.07 -2.12
N LEU A 216 5.21 16.86 -1.06
CA LEU A 216 6.64 16.50 -1.16
C LEU A 216 6.86 14.98 -1.18
N SER A 217 5.80 14.21 -0.98
CA SER A 217 5.78 12.75 -0.92
C SER A 217 4.61 12.22 -1.76
N LEU A 218 4.72 10.99 -2.27
CA LEU A 218 3.71 10.34 -3.11
C LEU A 218 3.27 11.21 -4.30
N ARG A 219 4.23 11.90 -4.93
CA ARG A 219 3.92 12.85 -6.02
C ARG A 219 3.46 12.17 -7.30
N ALA A 220 3.86 10.91 -7.53
CA ALA A 220 3.36 10.08 -8.64
C ALA A 220 2.00 9.43 -8.31
N SER A 221 1.32 9.86 -7.24
CA SER A 221 -0.04 9.49 -6.87
C SER A 221 -0.91 10.73 -6.82
N VAL A 222 -2.16 10.62 -7.26
CA VAL A 222 -3.14 11.69 -7.11
C VAL A 222 -3.86 11.56 -5.77
N THR A 223 -3.88 12.64 -5.00
CA THR A 223 -4.51 12.70 -3.68
C THR A 223 -5.34 13.97 -3.62
N GLY A 224 -6.52 13.88 -3.07
CA GLY A 224 -7.42 15.03 -2.94
C GLY A 224 -8.18 15.05 -1.63
N GLU A 225 -9.15 15.90 -1.60
CA GLU A 225 -10.17 15.99 -0.58
C GLU A 225 -11.48 15.37 -1.09
N ILE A 226 -12.46 15.24 -0.22
CA ILE A 226 -13.87 15.04 -0.56
C ILE A 226 -14.64 16.11 0.21
N ALA A 227 -15.39 16.95 -0.51
CA ALA A 227 -16.35 17.88 0.08
C ALA A 227 -17.77 17.39 -0.21
N LEU A 228 -18.61 17.41 0.82
CA LEU A 228 -19.99 16.93 0.79
C LEU A 228 -20.90 18.04 1.29
N SER A 229 -21.71 18.60 0.39
CA SER A 229 -22.69 19.66 0.68
C SER A 229 -24.08 19.20 0.24
N ASP A 230 -24.86 18.69 1.18
CA ASP A 230 -26.20 18.13 0.96
C ASP A 230 -26.26 17.04 -0.13
N VAL A 231 -25.25 16.17 -0.17
CA VAL A 231 -25.12 15.12 -1.20
C VAL A 231 -26.17 14.04 -0.97
N PHE A 232 -27.11 13.90 -1.91
CA PHE A 232 -28.08 12.82 -1.88
C PHE A 232 -27.44 11.49 -2.30
N VAL A 233 -27.65 10.45 -1.51
CA VAL A 233 -27.21 9.08 -1.76
C VAL A 233 -28.42 8.15 -1.68
N PRO A 234 -28.77 7.42 -2.75
CA PRO A 234 -29.88 6.45 -2.74
C PRO A 234 -29.73 5.38 -1.66
N GLU A 235 -30.85 4.83 -1.19
CA GLU A 235 -30.86 3.86 -0.07
C GLU A 235 -30.04 2.60 -0.39
N ASP A 236 -30.08 2.14 -1.63
CA ASP A 236 -29.34 0.98 -2.15
C ASP A 236 -27.83 1.21 -2.31
N MET A 237 -27.34 2.44 -2.09
CA MET A 237 -25.93 2.80 -2.13
C MET A 237 -25.26 2.84 -0.74
N MET A 238 -25.96 2.53 0.33
CA MET A 238 -25.38 2.28 1.64
C MET A 238 -24.96 0.81 1.74
N LEU A 239 -23.76 0.53 2.26
CA LEU A 239 -23.30 -0.84 2.52
C LEU A 239 -24.14 -1.48 3.64
N PRO A 240 -24.96 -2.51 3.36
CA PRO A 240 -25.87 -3.08 4.35
C PRO A 240 -25.16 -3.94 5.40
N GLY A 241 -24.07 -4.60 5.05
CA GLY A 241 -23.41 -5.65 5.84
C GLY A 241 -22.52 -5.14 6.98
N VAL A 242 -22.46 -3.83 7.25
CA VAL A 242 -21.52 -3.29 8.24
C VAL A 242 -22.08 -2.15 9.07
N LYS A 243 -21.67 -2.11 10.35
CA LYS A 243 -21.94 -1.03 11.31
C LYS A 243 -20.69 -0.77 12.17
N GLY A 244 -20.47 0.51 12.51
CA GLY A 244 -19.40 0.96 13.38
C GLY A 244 -17.99 0.85 12.75
N LEU A 245 -16.97 1.03 13.57
CA LEU A 245 -15.56 1.05 13.16
C LEU A 245 -15.03 -0.29 12.62
N ARG A 246 -15.74 -1.40 12.85
CA ARG A 246 -15.37 -2.70 12.28
C ARG A 246 -15.21 -2.62 10.76
N GLY A 247 -16.08 -1.85 10.09
CA GLY A 247 -16.02 -1.66 8.63
C GLY A 247 -14.68 -1.09 8.17
N PRO A 248 -14.37 0.18 8.48
CA PRO A 248 -13.13 0.79 8.03
C PRO A 248 -11.88 0.07 8.55
N PHE A 249 -11.88 -0.47 9.77
CA PHE A 249 -10.70 -1.17 10.29
C PHE A 249 -10.42 -2.50 9.60
N SER A 250 -11.44 -3.24 9.16
CA SER A 250 -11.23 -4.45 8.37
C SER A 250 -10.59 -4.14 7.01
N CYS A 251 -11.00 -3.03 6.37
CA CYS A 251 -10.39 -2.53 5.14
C CYS A 251 -8.92 -2.16 5.35
N LEU A 252 -8.64 -1.37 6.40
CA LEU A 252 -7.29 -0.97 6.76
C LEU A 252 -6.37 -2.16 7.03
N ASN A 253 -6.85 -3.24 7.66
CA ASN A 253 -6.03 -4.44 7.89
C ASN A 253 -5.61 -5.08 6.57
N LYS A 254 -6.50 -5.15 5.57
CA LYS A 254 -6.15 -5.66 4.23
C LYS A 254 -5.09 -4.79 3.54
N ALA A 255 -5.24 -3.47 3.60
CA ALA A 255 -4.29 -2.54 3.00
C ALA A 255 -2.93 -2.55 3.72
N ARG A 256 -2.90 -2.58 5.05
CA ARG A 256 -1.67 -2.65 5.87
C ARG A 256 -0.83 -3.88 5.58
N TYR A 257 -1.46 -5.01 5.27
CA TYR A 257 -0.76 -6.21 4.83
C TYR A 257 0.03 -5.96 3.53
N GLY A 258 -0.60 -5.37 2.51
CA GLY A 258 0.06 -4.99 1.26
C GLY A 258 1.19 -3.97 1.46
N ILE A 259 1.02 -3.02 2.41
CA ILE A 259 2.06 -2.05 2.79
C ILE A 259 3.28 -2.76 3.38
N ALA A 260 3.09 -3.80 4.22
CA ALA A 260 4.21 -4.52 4.82
C ALA A 260 5.11 -5.18 3.76
N TRP A 261 4.57 -5.66 2.65
CA TRP A 261 5.33 -6.16 1.51
C TRP A 261 5.93 -5.04 0.66
N GLY A 262 5.11 -4.06 0.31
CA GLY A 262 5.50 -2.97 -0.58
C GLY A 262 6.67 -2.15 -0.04
N ALA A 263 6.64 -1.80 1.24
CA ALA A 263 7.72 -1.05 1.89
C ALA A 263 9.07 -1.77 1.76
N MET A 264 9.09 -3.10 1.90
CA MET A 264 10.32 -3.89 1.69
C MET A 264 10.74 -3.91 0.22
N GLY A 265 9.81 -3.87 -0.74
CA GLY A 265 10.13 -3.70 -2.16
C GLY A 265 10.84 -2.37 -2.45
N ALA A 266 10.37 -1.28 -1.87
CA ALA A 266 11.03 0.03 -1.95
C ALA A 266 12.42 0.01 -1.27
N ALA A 267 12.56 -0.65 -0.13
CA ALA A 267 13.83 -0.84 0.57
C ALA A 267 14.83 -1.65 -0.27
N GLU A 268 14.38 -2.73 -0.86
CA GLU A 268 15.19 -3.58 -1.75
C GLU A 268 15.68 -2.81 -2.99
N PHE A 269 14.81 -2.01 -3.62
CA PHE A 269 15.23 -1.14 -4.71
C PHE A 269 16.33 -0.17 -4.27
N CYS A 270 16.18 0.47 -3.13
CA CYS A 270 17.17 1.39 -2.57
C CYS A 270 18.50 0.69 -2.24
N PHE A 271 18.43 -0.54 -1.73
CA PHE A 271 19.60 -1.37 -1.46
C PHE A 271 20.36 -1.71 -2.76
N HIS A 272 19.66 -2.18 -3.80
CA HIS A 272 20.27 -2.49 -5.09
C HIS A 272 20.90 -1.24 -5.72
N ALA A 273 20.20 -0.10 -5.72
CA ALA A 273 20.73 1.17 -6.22
C ALA A 273 22.02 1.58 -5.48
N ALA A 274 22.03 1.49 -4.15
CA ALA A 274 23.19 1.84 -3.32
C ALA A 274 24.37 0.88 -3.54
N ARG A 275 24.09 -0.44 -3.66
CA ARG A 275 25.11 -1.44 -3.96
C ARG A 275 25.78 -1.18 -5.31
N ASP A 276 24.98 -0.99 -6.36
CA ASP A 276 25.50 -0.80 -7.73
C ASP A 276 26.26 0.52 -7.85
N TYR A 277 25.74 1.59 -7.26
CA TYR A 277 26.42 2.88 -7.19
C TYR A 277 27.77 2.77 -6.47
N THR A 278 27.82 2.16 -5.29
CA THR A 278 29.04 2.07 -4.49
C THR A 278 30.06 1.10 -5.08
N SER A 279 29.63 0.10 -5.86
CA SER A 279 30.50 -0.84 -6.59
C SER A 279 31.17 -0.20 -7.81
N SER A 280 30.53 0.79 -8.43
CA SER A 280 31.06 1.51 -9.60
C SER A 280 31.81 2.79 -9.23
N ARG A 281 31.40 3.50 -8.16
CA ARG A 281 31.98 4.78 -7.74
C ARG A 281 33.31 4.61 -7.03
N SER A 282 34.36 5.20 -7.60
CA SER A 282 35.71 5.19 -7.00
C SER A 282 36.07 6.53 -6.37
N LEU A 283 36.61 6.49 -5.16
CA LEU A 283 37.18 7.63 -4.42
C LEU A 283 38.46 7.19 -3.70
N PHE A 284 39.49 8.04 -3.73
CA PHE A 284 40.78 7.75 -3.12
C PHE A 284 41.40 6.41 -3.62
N GLY A 285 41.32 6.16 -4.93
CA GLY A 285 41.90 5.00 -5.60
C GLY A 285 41.21 3.65 -5.39
N ARG A 286 40.02 3.63 -4.76
CA ARG A 286 39.23 2.39 -4.52
C ARG A 286 37.74 2.64 -4.70
N THR A 287 36.98 1.59 -5.00
CA THR A 287 35.52 1.65 -5.02
C THR A 287 34.98 1.94 -3.62
N LEU A 288 33.83 2.61 -3.55
CA LEU A 288 33.17 2.85 -2.26
C LEU A 288 32.81 1.54 -1.57
N ALA A 289 32.38 0.51 -2.32
CA ALA A 289 32.05 -0.82 -1.80
C ALA A 289 33.23 -1.53 -1.10
N SER A 290 34.47 -1.13 -1.36
CA SER A 290 35.64 -1.66 -0.66
C SER A 290 35.88 -1.06 0.74
N ARG A 291 35.06 -0.07 1.16
CA ARG A 291 35.18 0.59 2.45
C ARG A 291 34.35 -0.11 3.51
N GLN A 292 34.95 -0.32 4.69
CA GLN A 292 34.27 -1.03 5.79
C GLN A 292 32.93 -0.43 6.19
N LEU A 293 32.83 0.92 6.26
CA LEU A 293 31.57 1.60 6.63
C LEU A 293 30.48 1.41 5.57
N VAL A 294 30.85 1.30 4.29
CA VAL A 294 29.91 1.00 3.19
C VAL A 294 29.44 -0.47 3.27
N GLN A 295 30.38 -1.41 3.45
CA GLN A 295 30.08 -2.83 3.61
C GLN A 295 29.15 -3.09 4.79
N ARG A 296 29.40 -2.42 5.95
CA ARG A 296 28.52 -2.49 7.11
C ARG A 296 27.11 -2.03 6.76
N LYS A 297 26.94 -0.85 6.14
CA LYS A 297 25.62 -0.33 5.72
C LYS A 297 24.90 -1.30 4.81
N LEU A 298 25.58 -1.88 3.82
CA LEU A 298 24.98 -2.88 2.92
C LEU A 298 24.56 -4.16 3.67
N ALA A 299 25.37 -4.63 4.62
CA ALA A 299 25.04 -5.79 5.43
C ALA A 299 23.81 -5.55 6.32
N ASP A 300 23.75 -4.38 7.00
CA ASP A 300 22.63 -3.98 7.83
C ASP A 300 21.33 -3.91 6.98
N MET A 301 21.38 -3.25 5.80
CA MET A 301 20.24 -3.14 4.86
C MET A 301 19.75 -4.51 4.40
N SER A 302 20.64 -5.38 3.93
CA SER A 302 20.31 -6.73 3.45
C SER A 302 19.67 -7.59 4.54
N THR A 303 20.17 -7.49 5.78
CA THR A 303 19.62 -8.21 6.93
C THR A 303 18.17 -7.81 7.21
N GLU A 304 17.89 -6.50 7.30
CA GLU A 304 16.56 -5.99 7.60
C GLU A 304 15.56 -6.30 6.47
N ILE A 305 15.99 -6.25 5.21
CA ILE A 305 15.15 -6.60 4.06
C ILE A 305 14.78 -8.09 4.09
N ALA A 306 15.76 -8.97 4.32
CA ALA A 306 15.51 -10.40 4.40
C ALA A 306 14.52 -10.74 5.52
N LEU A 307 14.74 -10.23 6.74
CA LEU A 307 13.84 -10.44 7.87
C LEU A 307 12.45 -9.84 7.65
N GLY A 308 12.37 -8.67 6.99
CA GLY A 308 11.11 -8.02 6.66
C GLY A 308 10.27 -8.84 5.67
N PHE A 309 10.88 -9.42 4.64
CA PHE A 309 10.18 -10.32 3.72
C PHE A 309 9.77 -11.64 4.37
N GLU A 310 10.62 -12.21 5.23
CA GLU A 310 10.28 -13.42 5.98
C GLU A 310 9.04 -13.23 6.85
N GLY A 311 9.00 -12.12 7.60
CA GLY A 311 7.83 -11.79 8.41
C GLY A 311 6.58 -11.54 7.58
N ALA A 312 6.72 -10.89 6.42
CA ALA A 312 5.60 -10.64 5.51
C ALA A 312 5.08 -11.94 4.87
N LEU A 313 5.97 -12.88 4.48
CA LEU A 313 5.59 -14.20 3.97
C LEU A 313 4.87 -15.02 5.03
N ALA A 314 5.41 -15.09 6.25
CA ALA A 314 4.78 -15.80 7.36
C ALA A 314 3.38 -15.24 7.65
N LEU A 315 3.23 -13.90 7.67
CA LEU A 315 1.92 -13.25 7.84
C LEU A 315 0.95 -13.59 6.70
N GLY A 316 1.44 -13.63 5.44
CA GLY A 316 0.62 -14.01 4.28
C GLY A 316 0.06 -15.42 4.42
N ARG A 317 0.89 -16.37 4.82
CA ARG A 317 0.44 -17.76 5.08
C ARG A 317 -0.61 -17.83 6.18
N LEU A 318 -0.40 -17.11 7.30
CA LEU A 318 -1.40 -17.02 8.38
C LEU A 318 -2.73 -16.43 7.90
N ILE A 319 -2.71 -15.45 6.99
CA ILE A 319 -3.94 -14.86 6.44
C ILE A 319 -4.65 -15.88 5.55
N ASP A 320 -3.94 -16.59 4.70
CA ASP A 320 -4.50 -17.61 3.81
C ASP A 320 -5.08 -18.81 4.59
N GLU A 321 -4.51 -19.14 5.74
CA GLU A 321 -5.00 -20.16 6.68
C GLU A 321 -6.12 -19.67 7.60
N GLY A 322 -6.47 -18.37 7.57
CA GLY A 322 -7.46 -17.77 8.46
C GLY A 322 -7.01 -17.64 9.93
N ALA A 323 -5.71 -17.81 10.22
CA ALA A 323 -5.11 -17.84 11.57
C ALA A 323 -4.47 -16.50 11.98
N TRP A 324 -4.74 -15.41 11.29
CA TRP A 324 -4.16 -14.10 11.54
C TRP A 324 -4.90 -13.29 12.62
N VAL A 325 -4.19 -12.34 13.21
CA VAL A 325 -4.75 -11.34 14.14
C VAL A 325 -4.33 -9.91 13.72
N PRO A 326 -5.13 -8.87 14.02
CA PRO A 326 -4.82 -7.49 13.62
C PRO A 326 -3.48 -6.97 14.14
N GLU A 327 -3.06 -7.43 15.30
CA GLU A 327 -1.80 -7.07 15.95
C GLU A 327 -0.59 -7.56 15.14
N ALA A 328 -0.66 -8.77 14.55
CA ALA A 328 0.39 -9.28 13.68
C ALA A 328 0.56 -8.41 12.42
N ILE A 329 -0.56 -7.93 11.84
CA ILE A 329 -0.53 -6.98 10.73
C ILE A 329 0.08 -5.64 11.17
N SER A 330 -0.32 -5.13 12.34
CA SER A 330 0.23 -3.90 12.92
C SER A 330 1.74 -4.01 13.16
N MET A 331 2.20 -5.15 13.67
CA MET A 331 3.62 -5.44 13.90
C MET A 331 4.40 -5.39 12.57
N MET A 332 3.95 -6.07 11.54
CA MET A 332 4.66 -6.14 10.27
C MET A 332 4.64 -4.80 9.53
N LYS A 333 3.50 -4.09 9.50
CA LYS A 333 3.44 -2.75 8.90
C LYS A 333 4.38 -1.78 9.60
N ARG A 334 4.36 -1.74 10.94
CA ARG A 334 5.22 -0.88 11.73
C ARG A 334 6.69 -1.18 11.48
N ASN A 335 7.10 -2.45 11.61
CA ASN A 335 8.49 -2.86 11.41
C ASN A 335 8.99 -2.51 10.01
N ASN A 336 8.27 -2.99 8.99
CA ASN A 336 8.74 -2.90 7.61
C ASN A 336 8.76 -1.47 7.09
N CYS A 337 7.78 -0.62 7.43
CA CYS A 337 7.79 0.79 7.03
C CYS A 337 8.94 1.55 7.70
N GLY A 338 9.17 1.37 8.99
CA GLY A 338 10.26 2.02 9.71
C GLY A 338 11.63 1.62 9.15
N LYS A 339 11.86 0.31 8.96
CA LYS A 339 13.11 -0.21 8.37
C LYS A 339 13.32 0.24 6.94
N ALA A 340 12.27 0.26 6.11
CA ALA A 340 12.36 0.74 4.74
C ALA A 340 12.75 2.21 4.67
N LEU A 341 12.18 3.05 5.52
CA LEU A 341 12.51 4.47 5.60
C LEU A 341 13.98 4.68 6.01
N ASP A 342 14.48 3.96 7.00
CA ASP A 342 15.88 4.00 7.42
C ASP A 342 16.81 3.57 6.28
N ILE A 343 16.48 2.48 5.59
CA ILE A 343 17.22 1.96 4.43
C ILE A 343 17.28 3.00 3.31
N ALA A 344 16.16 3.62 2.96
CA ALA A 344 16.12 4.63 1.90
C ALA A 344 16.96 5.87 2.24
N ARG A 345 16.95 6.32 3.50
CA ARG A 345 17.79 7.43 3.99
C ARG A 345 19.28 7.08 3.93
N VAL A 346 19.64 5.86 4.32
CA VAL A 346 21.03 5.37 4.24
C VAL A 346 21.45 5.23 2.77
N ALA A 347 20.61 4.70 1.90
CA ALA A 347 20.91 4.61 0.46
C ALA A 347 21.14 5.99 -0.16
N ARG A 348 20.26 6.98 0.16
CA ARG A 348 20.43 8.36 -0.27
C ARG A 348 21.79 8.94 0.19
N ASP A 349 22.17 8.70 1.45
CA ASP A 349 23.47 9.15 2.00
C ASP A 349 24.65 8.51 1.25
N MET A 350 24.56 7.20 0.93
CA MET A 350 25.61 6.47 0.21
C MET A 350 25.86 6.98 -1.21
N HIS A 351 24.87 7.63 -1.84
CA HIS A 351 25.02 8.28 -3.14
C HIS A 351 25.69 9.67 -3.06
N GLY A 352 25.91 10.22 -1.87
CA GLY A 352 26.44 11.56 -1.69
C GLY A 352 25.59 12.64 -2.37
N GLY A 353 26.20 13.56 -3.10
CA GLY A 353 25.49 14.62 -3.83
C GLY A 353 24.49 14.09 -4.88
N ASN A 354 24.83 12.97 -5.52
CA ASN A 354 23.94 12.33 -6.50
C ASN A 354 22.64 11.81 -5.87
N GLY A 355 22.65 11.51 -4.57
CA GLY A 355 21.50 10.96 -3.87
C GLY A 355 20.28 11.90 -3.78
N ILE A 356 20.41 13.18 -4.14
CA ILE A 356 19.28 14.12 -4.18
C ILE A 356 18.69 14.28 -5.60
N SER A 357 19.32 13.68 -6.62
CA SER A 357 18.84 13.74 -8.00
C SER A 357 17.77 12.67 -8.27
N GLY A 358 16.74 13.03 -9.05
CA GLY A 358 15.68 12.12 -9.48
C GLY A 358 16.17 10.89 -10.25
N GLU A 359 17.31 11.00 -10.94
CA GLU A 359 17.94 9.91 -11.71
C GLU A 359 18.32 8.69 -10.85
N TYR A 360 18.64 8.91 -9.57
CA TYR A 360 19.06 7.84 -8.66
C TYR A 360 17.93 7.28 -7.82
N HIS A 361 16.71 7.80 -7.95
CA HIS A 361 15.47 7.35 -7.31
C HIS A 361 15.46 7.34 -5.77
N VAL A 362 16.61 7.24 -5.09
CA VAL A 362 16.68 7.00 -3.64
C VAL A 362 16.04 8.11 -2.81
N MET A 363 16.15 9.40 -3.23
CA MET A 363 15.49 10.50 -2.55
C MET A 363 13.96 10.47 -2.69
N ARG A 364 13.48 10.05 -3.87
CA ARG A 364 12.04 9.84 -4.12
C ARG A 364 11.48 8.77 -3.18
N HIS A 365 12.15 7.62 -3.05
CA HIS A 365 11.76 6.57 -2.12
C HIS A 365 11.82 7.06 -0.66
N ALA A 366 12.88 7.76 -0.25
CA ALA A 366 12.97 8.33 1.09
C ALA A 366 11.80 9.27 1.39
N SER A 367 11.46 10.18 0.47
CA SER A 367 10.33 11.10 0.62
C SER A 367 8.98 10.34 0.66
N ASN A 368 8.79 9.33 -0.18
CA ASN A 368 7.57 8.53 -0.20
C ASN A 368 7.39 7.73 1.09
N LEU A 369 8.45 7.13 1.60
CA LEU A 369 8.43 6.30 2.79
C LEU A 369 8.14 7.08 4.08
N GLU A 370 8.37 8.40 4.12
CA GLU A 370 7.86 9.27 5.21
C GLU A 370 6.32 9.17 5.30
N THR A 371 5.63 9.20 4.16
CA THR A 371 4.16 9.03 4.14
C THR A 371 3.76 7.60 4.44
N VAL A 372 4.44 6.60 3.86
CA VAL A 372 4.17 5.18 4.09
C VAL A 372 4.29 4.81 5.56
N ASN A 373 5.25 5.39 6.28
CA ASN A 373 5.42 5.22 7.72
C ASN A 373 4.31 5.93 8.54
N THR A 374 3.63 6.91 7.95
CA THR A 374 2.65 7.77 8.63
C THR A 374 1.21 7.34 8.41
N TYR A 375 0.81 7.00 7.15
CA TYR A 375 -0.60 6.71 6.82
C TYR A 375 -1.05 5.31 7.27
N GLU A 376 -2.37 5.08 7.20
CA GLU A 376 -3.03 3.81 7.55
C GLU A 376 -2.65 3.29 8.96
N GLY A 377 -2.54 4.23 9.89
CA GLY A 377 -1.98 4.05 11.22
C GLY A 377 -0.52 4.50 11.27
N ALA A 378 -0.27 5.59 11.99
CA ALA A 378 1.09 6.08 12.21
C ALA A 378 1.93 5.03 12.95
N HIS A 379 3.25 5.12 12.79
CA HIS A 379 4.21 4.20 13.41
C HIS A 379 3.96 4.00 14.91
N ASP A 380 3.67 5.10 15.63
CA ASP A 380 3.41 5.08 17.07
C ASP A 380 2.03 4.51 17.41
N VAL A 381 1.01 4.74 16.57
CA VAL A 381 -0.33 4.13 16.75
C VAL A 381 -0.22 2.60 16.72
N HIS A 382 0.57 2.04 15.81
CA HIS A 382 0.84 0.60 15.78
C HIS A 382 1.61 0.12 17.02
N ALA A 383 2.53 0.93 17.56
CA ALA A 383 3.20 0.61 18.83
C ALA A 383 2.21 0.54 19.99
N LEU A 384 1.25 1.47 20.07
CA LEU A 384 0.20 1.46 21.10
C LEU A 384 -0.74 0.26 20.97
N ILE A 385 -1.10 -0.14 19.75
CA ILE A 385 -1.89 -1.36 19.49
C ILE A 385 -1.15 -2.59 20.03
N LEU A 386 0.15 -2.73 19.76
CA LEU A 386 0.98 -3.83 20.26
C LEU A 386 1.17 -3.76 21.77
N GLY A 387 1.45 -2.55 22.30
CA GLY A 387 1.60 -2.34 23.74
C GLY A 387 0.37 -2.79 24.52
N ARG A 388 -0.82 -2.41 24.06
CA ARG A 388 -2.10 -2.87 24.63
C ARG A 388 -2.24 -4.39 24.57
N ALA A 389 -1.92 -5.02 23.46
CA ALA A 389 -2.01 -6.48 23.31
C ALA A 389 -1.06 -7.22 24.24
N ILE A 390 0.13 -6.66 24.50
CA ILE A 390 1.15 -7.24 25.36
C ILE A 390 0.82 -7.05 26.85
N THR A 391 0.34 -5.87 27.23
CA THR A 391 0.17 -5.48 28.63
C THR A 391 -1.26 -5.64 29.16
N GLY A 392 -2.24 -5.65 28.29
CA GLY A 392 -3.67 -5.54 28.61
C GLY A 392 -4.15 -4.13 28.94
N GLU A 393 -3.23 -3.14 28.99
CA GLU A 393 -3.53 -1.76 29.36
C GLU A 393 -3.86 -0.92 28.12
N ASN A 394 -4.90 -0.10 28.22
CA ASN A 394 -5.30 0.80 27.13
C ASN A 394 -4.47 2.09 27.19
N ALA A 395 -3.85 2.46 26.08
CA ALA A 395 -3.04 3.67 25.95
C ALA A 395 -3.81 4.85 25.27
N PHE A 396 -5.08 4.66 24.92
CA PHE A 396 -5.92 5.67 24.27
C PHE A 396 -7.03 6.17 25.20
#